data_83c9ea2167fc39ec36dbb47f34a43d37
#
_entry.id   83c9ea2167fc39ec36dbb47f34a43d37
#
_cell.length_a   1.000
_cell.length_b   1.000
_cell.length_c   1.000
_cell.angle_alpha   90.00
_cell.angle_beta   90.00
_cell.angle_gamma   90.00
#
_symmetry.space_group_name_H-M   'P 1'
#
loop_
_entity.id
_entity.type
_entity.pdbx_description
1 polymer ?
#
loop_
_entity_poly.entity_id
_entity_poly.type
_entity_poly.pdbx_seq_one_letter_code
_entity_poly.pdbx_strand_id
1 'polypeptide(L)'
;MAYDENNIFAKILRGELPCDKIFEDDWALAFTDIQPQAPIHILVIPKGAYVSMDDFSVNASAGEIAGFFRAVGTVARDAGAT
;
A
#
# COMPACT_ATOMS: atom_id res chain seq x y z
N MET A 1 -11.22 -4.85 15.03
CA MET A 1 -11.00 -3.40 14.87
C MET A 1 -11.69 -2.93 13.62
N ALA A 2 -12.44 -1.83 13.71
CA ALA A 2 -13.13 -1.31 12.53
C ALA A 2 -12.17 -0.47 11.68
N TYR A 3 -12.35 -0.51 10.37
CA TYR A 3 -11.60 0.32 9.45
C TYR A 3 -12.03 1.78 9.64
N ASP A 4 -11.08 2.67 9.84
CA ASP A 4 -11.34 4.10 9.99
C ASP A 4 -11.15 4.78 8.64
N GLU A 5 -12.23 5.23 8.02
CA GLU A 5 -12.20 5.90 6.72
C GLU A 5 -11.56 7.28 6.78
N ASN A 6 -11.30 7.80 7.98
CA ASN A 6 -10.63 9.08 8.17
C ASN A 6 -9.13 8.93 8.43
N ASN A 7 -8.57 7.71 8.41
CA ASN A 7 -7.14 7.54 8.58
C ASN A 7 -6.38 8.06 7.33
N ILE A 8 -5.11 8.36 7.51
CA ILE A 8 -4.31 9.00 6.47
C ILE A 8 -4.22 8.15 5.19
N PHE A 9 -4.15 6.82 5.32
CA PHE A 9 -4.03 5.95 4.16
C PHE A 9 -5.33 5.88 3.36
N ALA A 10 -6.47 5.87 4.05
CA ALA A 10 -7.77 5.92 3.39
C ALA A 10 -7.92 7.23 2.61
N LYS A 11 -7.48 8.35 3.18
CA LYS A 11 -7.54 9.65 2.50
C LYS A 11 -6.62 9.69 1.28
N ILE A 12 -5.44 9.08 1.36
CA ILE A 12 -4.53 8.99 0.21
C ILE A 12 -5.18 8.14 -0.89
N LEU A 13 -5.80 7.02 -0.55
CA LEU A 13 -6.46 6.16 -1.52
C LEU A 13 -7.60 6.87 -2.25
N ARG A 14 -8.32 7.75 -1.56
CA ARG A 14 -9.40 8.53 -2.14
C ARG A 14 -8.92 9.76 -2.92
N GLY A 15 -7.62 10.05 -2.87
CA GLY A 15 -7.06 11.24 -3.51
C GLY A 15 -7.28 12.52 -2.73
N GLU A 16 -7.69 12.44 -1.46
CA GLU A 16 -7.90 13.61 -0.62
C GLU A 16 -6.62 14.20 -0.05
N LEU A 17 -5.56 13.39 0.04
CA LEU A 17 -4.25 13.83 0.48
C LEU A 17 -3.22 13.52 -0.60
N PRO A 18 -2.32 14.47 -0.90
CA PRO A 18 -1.28 14.23 -1.89
C PRO A 18 -0.23 13.25 -1.36
N CYS A 19 0.38 12.51 -2.27
CA CYS A 19 1.53 11.65 -1.97
C CYS A 19 2.41 11.56 -3.21
N ASP A 20 3.69 11.21 -3.01
CA ASP A 20 4.61 10.94 -4.12
C ASP A 20 4.41 9.52 -4.59
N LYS A 21 3.45 9.35 -5.46
CA LYS A 21 3.07 8.05 -5.99
C LYS A 21 4.15 7.54 -6.94
N ILE A 22 4.65 6.32 -6.68
CA ILE A 22 5.67 5.70 -7.50
C ILE A 22 5.15 4.47 -8.25
N PHE A 23 4.03 3.91 -7.82
CA PHE A 23 3.41 2.76 -8.48
C PHE A 23 1.96 2.66 -8.04
N GLU A 24 1.11 2.28 -8.97
CA GLU A 24 -0.31 2.04 -8.65
C GLU A 24 -0.88 1.04 -9.66
N ASP A 25 -1.63 0.07 -9.16
CA ASP A 25 -2.43 -0.82 -9.99
C ASP A 25 -3.77 -1.07 -9.31
N ASP A 26 -4.52 -2.07 -9.77
CA ASP A 26 -5.85 -2.36 -9.21
C ASP A 26 -5.77 -2.89 -7.77
N TRP A 27 -4.60 -3.32 -7.32
CA TRP A 27 -4.44 -4.04 -6.06
C TRP A 27 -3.68 -3.27 -4.99
N ALA A 28 -2.82 -2.33 -5.40
CA ALA A 28 -1.91 -1.67 -4.47
C ALA A 28 -1.58 -0.24 -4.91
N LEU A 29 -1.20 0.56 -3.93
CA LEU A 29 -0.62 1.89 -4.14
C LEU A 29 0.71 1.93 -3.40
N ALA A 30 1.76 2.38 -4.07
CA ALA A 30 3.08 2.59 -3.46
C ALA A 30 3.49 4.04 -3.57
N PHE A 31 4.02 4.59 -2.50
CA PHE A 31 4.45 5.99 -2.44
C PHE A 31 5.61 6.13 -1.45
N THR A 32 6.37 7.22 -1.60
CA THR A 32 7.48 7.49 -0.69
C THR A 32 6.95 8.01 0.64
N ASP A 33 7.61 7.60 1.74
CA ASP A 33 7.27 8.14 3.05
C ASP A 33 7.66 9.62 3.11
N ILE A 34 6.80 10.44 3.70
CA ILE A 34 7.05 11.88 3.87
C ILE A 34 8.14 12.14 4.92
N GLN A 35 8.40 11.17 5.80
CA GLN A 35 9.47 11.23 6.79
C GLN A 35 10.31 9.96 6.73
N PRO A 36 11.10 9.78 5.65
CA PRO A 36 11.83 8.54 5.47
C PRO A 36 12.90 8.34 6.54
N GLN A 37 12.99 7.13 7.06
CA GLN A 37 13.99 6.72 8.05
C GLN A 37 15.22 6.09 7.40
N ALA A 38 15.18 5.91 6.08
CA ALA A 38 16.22 5.25 5.31
C ALA A 38 16.27 5.86 3.92
N PRO A 39 17.38 5.69 3.16
CA PRO A 39 17.49 6.19 1.78
C PRO A 39 16.36 5.64 0.87
N ILE A 40 15.94 4.39 1.10
CA ILE A 40 14.78 3.83 0.43
C ILE A 40 13.74 3.52 1.49
N HIS A 41 12.66 4.31 1.51
CA HIS A 41 11.55 4.06 2.43
C HIS A 41 10.24 4.26 1.68
N ILE A 42 9.73 3.17 1.14
CA ILE A 42 8.53 3.15 0.32
C ILE A 42 7.44 2.42 1.07
N LEU A 43 6.26 3.02 1.11
CA LEU A 43 5.07 2.41 1.70
C LEU A 43 4.24 1.79 0.58
N VAL A 44 3.83 0.54 0.76
CA VAL A 44 2.94 -0.15 -0.17
C VAL A 44 1.69 -0.54 0.60
N ILE A 45 0.54 -0.06 0.15
CA ILE A 45 -0.73 -0.34 0.81
C ILE A 45 -1.71 -1.01 -0.15
N PRO A 46 -2.53 -1.95 0.34
CA PRO A 46 -3.60 -2.54 -0.48
C PRO A 46 -4.72 -1.52 -0.68
N LYS A 47 -5.44 -1.63 -1.79
CA LYS A 47 -6.51 -0.70 -2.12
C LYS A 47 -7.82 -0.99 -1.39
N GLY A 48 -7.94 -2.14 -0.73
CA GLY A 48 -9.11 -2.46 0.07
C GLY A 48 -9.10 -1.81 1.45
N ALA A 49 -10.23 -1.89 2.15
CA ALA A 49 -10.41 -1.30 3.48
C ALA A 49 -9.93 -2.27 4.57
N TYR A 50 -8.62 -2.46 4.67
CA TYR A 50 -8.01 -3.37 5.63
C TYR A 50 -7.20 -2.58 6.65
N VAL A 51 -7.33 -2.94 7.94
CA VAL A 51 -6.70 -2.20 9.04
C VAL A 51 -5.30 -2.71 9.39
N SER A 52 -4.94 -3.91 8.94
CA SER A 52 -3.65 -4.53 9.28
C SER A 52 -3.35 -5.67 8.33
N MET A 53 -2.12 -6.19 8.39
CA MET A 53 -1.76 -7.39 7.63
C MET A 53 -2.57 -8.59 8.10
N ASP A 54 -2.86 -8.69 9.39
CA ASP A 54 -3.71 -9.74 9.92
C ASP A 54 -5.11 -9.70 9.31
N ASP A 55 -5.72 -8.52 9.32
CA ASP A 55 -7.04 -8.31 8.69
C ASP A 55 -7.01 -8.66 7.20
N PHE A 56 -6.01 -8.16 6.48
CA PHE A 56 -5.85 -8.41 5.05
C PHE A 56 -5.69 -9.90 4.76
N SER A 57 -4.87 -10.60 5.54
CA SER A 57 -4.59 -12.02 5.31
C SER A 57 -5.82 -12.90 5.52
N VAL A 58 -6.72 -12.50 6.40
CA VAL A 58 -7.92 -13.28 6.72
C VAL A 58 -9.08 -12.94 5.80
N ASN A 59 -9.28 -11.66 5.49
CA ASN A 59 -10.50 -11.18 4.85
C ASN A 59 -10.36 -10.83 3.37
N ALA A 60 -9.14 -10.65 2.87
CA ALA A 60 -8.94 -10.35 1.46
C ALA A 60 -9.15 -11.59 0.60
N SER A 61 -9.58 -11.40 -0.65
CA SER A 61 -9.69 -12.49 -1.59
C SER A 61 -8.32 -13.00 -2.03
N ALA A 62 -8.27 -14.21 -2.57
CA ALA A 62 -7.02 -14.77 -3.10
C ALA A 62 -6.43 -13.86 -4.19
N GLY A 63 -7.29 -13.28 -5.04
CA GLY A 63 -6.85 -12.36 -6.08
C GLY A 63 -6.24 -11.09 -5.50
N GLU A 64 -6.83 -10.52 -4.46
CA GLU A 64 -6.31 -9.35 -3.79
C GLU A 64 -4.96 -9.62 -3.15
N ILE A 65 -4.80 -10.76 -2.49
CA ILE A 65 -3.54 -11.16 -1.85
C ILE A 65 -2.45 -11.34 -2.91
N ALA A 66 -2.74 -12.08 -3.98
CA ALA A 66 -1.78 -12.32 -5.05
C ALA A 66 -1.39 -11.01 -5.73
N GLY A 67 -2.37 -10.17 -6.07
CA GLY A 67 -2.14 -8.90 -6.73
C GLY A 67 -1.30 -7.95 -5.88
N PHE A 68 -1.60 -7.88 -4.59
CA PHE A 68 -0.86 -7.02 -3.66
C PHE A 68 0.62 -7.45 -3.57
N PHE A 69 0.87 -8.74 -3.36
CA PHE A 69 2.26 -9.21 -3.21
C PHE A 69 3.06 -9.14 -4.51
N ARG A 70 2.41 -9.32 -5.66
CA ARG A 70 3.07 -9.11 -6.96
C ARG A 70 3.45 -7.65 -7.13
N ALA A 71 2.59 -6.72 -6.70
CA ALA A 71 2.89 -5.29 -6.73
C ALA A 71 4.07 -4.96 -5.81
N VAL A 72 4.11 -5.53 -4.61
CA VAL A 72 5.24 -5.35 -3.69
C VAL A 72 6.54 -5.79 -4.35
N GLY A 73 6.55 -6.95 -5.01
CA GLY A 73 7.73 -7.44 -5.71
C GLY A 73 8.18 -6.52 -6.84
N THR A 74 7.23 -6.00 -7.62
CA THR A 74 7.53 -5.06 -8.71
C THR A 74 8.17 -3.79 -8.16
N VAL A 75 7.60 -3.21 -7.11
CA VAL A 75 8.11 -2.00 -6.48
C VAL A 75 9.51 -2.23 -5.92
N ALA A 76 9.74 -3.37 -5.26
CA ALA A 76 11.05 -3.70 -4.70
C ALA A 76 12.12 -3.80 -5.78
N ARG A 77 11.81 -4.46 -6.90
CA ARG A 77 12.76 -4.58 -8.02
C ARG A 77 13.07 -3.22 -8.62
N ASP A 78 12.04 -2.41 -8.85
CA ASP A 78 12.20 -1.09 -9.48
C ASP A 78 12.98 -0.12 -8.59
N ALA A 79 12.86 -0.27 -7.28
CA ALA A 79 13.59 0.55 -6.31
C ALA A 79 15.00 0.01 -6.00
N GLY A 80 15.35 -1.17 -6.52
CA GLY A 80 16.65 -1.78 -6.26
C GLY A 80 16.76 -2.41 -4.89
N ALA A 81 15.64 -2.73 -4.25
CA ALA A 81 15.59 -3.31 -2.90
C ALA A 81 15.47 -4.84 -2.95
N THR A 82 16.20 -5.48 -3.83
CA THR A 82 16.16 -6.93 -4.02
C THR A 82 17.28 -7.65 -3.27
#